data_b444a001a81f5fb79ad89dd3068e0ac1
#
_entry.id   b444a001a81f5fb79ad89dd3068e0ac1
#
_cell.length_a   1.000
_cell.length_b   1.000
_cell.length_c   1.000
_cell.angle_alpha   90.00
_cell.angle_beta   90.00
_cell.angle_gamma   90.00
#
_symmetry.space_group_name_H-M   'P 1'
#
loop_
_entity.id
_entity.type
_entity.pdbx_description
1 polymer ?
#
loop_
_entity_poly.entity_id
_entity_poly.type
_entity_poly.pdbx_seq_one_letter_code
_entity_poly.pdbx_strand_id
1 'polypeptide(L)'
;MLSADIKTVNISPDEIKKYDQIVDIRTPSEWQETGIITGAKTITFDPSDKSAFLDELSKAVDIKKPIALVCRSGRRSTAAAAAIDNSVLKIINLDGGMSSLIEQGYKTTPYKK
;
A
#
# COMPACT_ATOMS: atom_id res chain seq x y z
N MET A 1 9.71 16.10 -15.30
CA MET A 1 8.74 15.17 -14.73
C MET A 1 8.97 15.02 -13.23
N LEU A 2 7.93 15.24 -12.44
CA LEU A 2 8.01 15.12 -10.99
C LEU A 2 7.59 13.72 -10.58
N SER A 3 8.38 13.04 -9.79
CA SER A 3 8.01 11.72 -9.27
C SER A 3 8.16 11.72 -7.76
N ALA A 4 7.41 10.86 -7.09
CA ALA A 4 7.51 10.69 -5.65
C ALA A 4 8.90 10.15 -5.30
N ASP A 5 9.33 10.40 -4.07
CA ASP A 5 10.53 9.78 -3.51
C ASP A 5 10.13 8.36 -3.08
N ILE A 6 10.57 7.37 -3.82
CA ILE A 6 10.18 5.98 -3.65
C ILE A 6 11.30 5.16 -3.05
N LYS A 7 11.01 4.48 -1.95
CA LYS A 7 11.91 3.53 -1.33
C LYS A 7 11.25 2.16 -1.32
N THR A 8 11.94 1.14 -1.80
CA THR A 8 11.45 -0.23 -1.77
C THR A 8 12.12 -0.98 -0.62
N VAL A 9 11.31 -1.59 0.24
CA VAL A 9 11.80 -2.38 1.38
C VAL A 9 11.10 -3.74 1.37
N ASN A 10 11.78 -4.76 1.90
CA ASN A 10 11.16 -6.07 2.07
C ASN A 10 10.15 -6.02 3.21
N ILE A 11 8.94 -6.47 2.94
CA ILE A 11 7.89 -6.48 3.95
C ILE A 11 8.19 -7.51 5.04
N SER A 12 7.89 -7.14 6.27
CA SER A 12 7.96 -8.05 7.41
C SER A 12 7.08 -7.52 8.53
N PRO A 13 6.72 -8.37 9.52
CA PRO A 13 5.95 -7.87 10.67
C PRO A 13 6.63 -6.73 11.41
N ASP A 14 7.95 -6.72 11.45
CA ASP A 14 8.70 -5.64 12.11
C ASP A 14 8.75 -4.39 11.24
N GLU A 15 8.90 -4.57 9.93
CA GLU A 15 9.00 -3.45 9.00
C GLU A 15 7.72 -2.62 8.97
N ILE A 16 6.55 -3.28 8.96
CA ILE A 16 5.27 -2.56 8.89
C ILE A 16 4.99 -1.71 10.12
N LYS A 17 5.62 -2.01 11.24
CA LYS A 17 5.46 -1.21 12.47
C LYS A 17 6.09 0.16 12.38
N LYS A 18 6.97 0.38 11.41
CA LYS A 18 7.68 1.64 11.23
C LYS A 18 6.83 2.72 10.57
N TYR A 19 5.69 2.34 9.99
CA TYR A 19 4.89 3.26 9.17
C TYR A 19 3.53 3.50 9.80
N ASP A 20 3.18 4.77 9.98
CA ASP A 20 1.88 5.19 10.51
C ASP A 20 0.78 5.04 9.46
N GLN A 21 1.14 5.10 8.20
CA GLN A 21 0.19 5.06 7.09
C GLN A 21 0.52 3.93 6.15
N ILE A 22 -0.31 2.89 6.17
CA ILE A 22 -0.19 1.75 5.26
C ILE A 22 -1.47 1.68 4.43
N VAL A 23 -1.32 1.60 3.13
CA VAL A 23 -2.45 1.50 2.20
C VAL A 23 -2.39 0.18 1.46
N ASP A 24 -3.42 -0.64 1.64
CA ASP A 24 -3.59 -1.89 0.91
C ASP A 24 -4.31 -1.58 -0.40
N ILE A 25 -3.60 -1.70 -1.51
CA ILE A 25 -4.09 -1.30 -2.83
C ILE A 25 -4.68 -2.44 -3.64
N ARG A 26 -4.94 -3.58 -2.99
CA ARG A 26 -5.55 -4.75 -3.63
C ARG A 26 -7.05 -4.51 -3.88
N THR A 27 -7.77 -5.55 -4.23
CA THR A 27 -9.20 -5.49 -4.49
C THR A 27 -10.01 -5.89 -3.24
N PRO A 28 -11.29 -5.49 -3.16
CA PRO A 28 -12.14 -5.91 -2.03
C PRO A 28 -12.23 -7.42 -1.84
N SER A 29 -12.26 -8.20 -2.92
CA SER A 29 -12.28 -9.66 -2.80
C SER A 29 -11.03 -10.21 -2.14
N GLU A 30 -9.88 -9.63 -2.42
CA GLU A 30 -8.62 -10.03 -1.79
C GLU A 30 -8.60 -9.66 -0.31
N TRP A 31 -9.12 -8.48 0.05
CA TRP A 31 -9.22 -8.07 1.45
C TRP A 31 -10.12 -9.01 2.25
N GLN A 32 -11.20 -9.46 1.66
CA GLN A 32 -12.12 -10.41 2.30
C GLN A 32 -11.51 -11.79 2.44
N GLU A 33 -10.73 -12.20 1.46
CA GLU A 33 -10.11 -13.54 1.43
C GLU A 33 -9.01 -13.69 2.48
N THR A 34 -8.13 -12.70 2.59
CA THR A 34 -6.94 -12.81 3.44
C THR A 34 -6.97 -11.95 4.70
N GLY A 35 -7.87 -10.97 4.76
CA GLY A 35 -7.78 -9.91 5.74
C GLY A 35 -6.74 -8.87 5.33
N ILE A 36 -6.52 -7.90 6.18
CA ILE A 36 -5.62 -6.76 5.93
C ILE A 36 -4.66 -6.55 7.09
N ILE A 37 -3.66 -5.72 6.89
CA ILE A 37 -2.79 -5.27 7.99
C ILE A 37 -3.63 -4.42 8.94
N THR A 38 -3.51 -4.64 10.23
CA THR A 38 -4.25 -3.89 11.24
C THR A 38 -4.01 -2.39 11.07
N GLY A 39 -5.09 -1.64 10.91
CA GLY A 39 -5.03 -0.18 10.73
C GLY A 39 -4.76 0.29 9.30
N ALA A 40 -4.57 -0.61 8.36
CA ALA A 40 -4.34 -0.23 6.97
C ALA A 40 -5.58 0.39 6.35
N LYS A 41 -5.37 1.39 5.50
CA LYS A 41 -6.40 1.92 4.62
C LYS A 41 -6.54 1.01 3.41
N THR A 42 -7.75 0.92 2.87
CA THR A 42 -8.02 0.05 1.71
C THR A 42 -8.46 0.93 0.53
N ILE A 43 -7.60 1.02 -0.47
CA ILE A 43 -7.84 1.82 -1.68
C ILE A 43 -7.34 1.02 -2.87
N THR A 44 -8.24 0.53 -3.71
CA THR A 44 -7.83 -0.26 -4.86
C THR A 44 -7.11 0.59 -5.90
N PHE A 45 -5.94 0.13 -6.33
CA PHE A 45 -5.22 0.75 -7.44
C PHE A 45 -5.69 0.11 -8.75
N ASP A 46 -6.28 0.91 -9.62
CA ASP A 46 -6.67 0.51 -10.96
C ASP A 46 -5.75 1.22 -11.95
N PRO A 47 -4.88 0.50 -12.67
CA PRO A 47 -3.97 1.13 -13.65
C PRO A 47 -4.69 1.90 -14.75
N SER A 48 -5.94 1.57 -15.03
CA SER A 48 -6.75 2.27 -16.02
C SER A 48 -7.37 3.56 -15.51
N ASP A 49 -7.35 3.79 -14.20
CA ASP A 49 -7.90 5.00 -13.58
C ASP A 49 -7.03 5.51 -12.44
N LYS A 50 -5.85 5.97 -12.81
CA LYS A 50 -4.85 6.48 -11.85
C LYS A 50 -5.34 7.73 -11.12
N SER A 51 -6.13 8.56 -11.79
CA SER A 51 -6.67 9.79 -11.19
C SER A 51 -7.56 9.48 -9.99
N ALA A 52 -8.44 8.49 -10.10
CA ALA A 52 -9.31 8.08 -9.00
C ALA A 52 -8.51 7.58 -7.82
N PHE A 53 -7.47 6.78 -8.07
CA PHE A 53 -6.59 6.29 -7.03
C PHE A 53 -5.89 7.43 -6.29
N LEU A 54 -5.31 8.37 -7.03
CA LEU A 54 -4.60 9.51 -6.45
C LEU A 54 -5.54 10.40 -5.64
N ASP A 55 -6.75 10.61 -6.11
CA ASP A 55 -7.76 11.40 -5.42
C ASP A 55 -8.15 10.75 -4.09
N GLU A 56 -8.43 9.45 -4.09
CA GLU A 56 -8.77 8.72 -2.87
C GLU A 56 -7.60 8.68 -1.90
N LEU A 57 -6.40 8.48 -2.40
CA LEU A 57 -5.19 8.45 -1.59
C LEU A 57 -4.99 9.77 -0.86
N SER A 58 -5.10 10.89 -1.58
CA SER A 58 -4.89 12.21 -1.00
C SER A 58 -5.90 12.56 0.08
N LYS A 59 -7.10 11.97 0.02
CA LYS A 59 -8.15 12.17 1.04
C LYS A 59 -7.95 11.28 2.26
N ALA A 60 -7.30 10.13 2.08
CA ALA A 60 -7.19 9.10 3.12
C ALA A 60 -5.95 9.24 3.98
N VAL A 61 -4.90 9.86 3.47
CA VAL A 61 -3.60 9.91 4.14
C VAL A 61 -3.09 11.34 4.29
N ASP A 62 -2.14 11.51 5.22
CA ASP A 62 -1.42 12.77 5.38
C ASP A 62 -0.22 12.76 4.43
N ILE A 63 -0.25 13.59 3.42
CA ILE A 63 0.81 13.65 2.40
C ILE A 63 2.15 14.15 2.94
N LYS A 64 2.17 14.68 4.14
CA LYS A 64 3.41 15.15 4.80
C LYS A 64 4.19 14.01 5.44
N LYS A 65 3.59 12.84 5.57
CA LYS A 65 4.22 11.66 6.19
C LYS A 65 4.44 10.56 5.16
N PRO A 66 5.40 9.66 5.40
CA PRO A 66 5.60 8.52 4.49
C PRO A 66 4.34 7.67 4.35
N ILE A 67 4.08 7.22 3.14
CA ILE A 67 2.93 6.37 2.79
C ILE A 67 3.46 5.02 2.33
N ALA A 68 3.13 3.96 3.04
CA ALA A 68 3.54 2.61 2.67
C ALA A 68 2.44 1.92 1.86
N LEU A 69 2.79 1.40 0.70
CA LEU A 69 1.84 0.72 -0.19
C LEU A 69 2.09 -0.78 -0.15
N VAL A 70 1.02 -1.55 -0.03
CA VAL A 70 1.09 -3.01 -0.04
C VAL A 70 0.09 -3.58 -1.03
N CYS A 71 0.52 -4.62 -1.77
CA CYS A 71 -0.36 -5.39 -2.63
C CYS A 71 -0.16 -6.87 -2.33
N ARG A 72 -0.49 -7.75 -3.25
CA ARG A 72 -0.36 -9.19 -3.02
C ARG A 72 1.11 -9.65 -3.04
N SER A 73 1.88 -9.22 -4.03
CA SER A 73 3.25 -9.70 -4.26
C SER A 73 4.29 -8.61 -4.49
N GLY A 74 3.90 -7.36 -4.52
CA GLY A 74 4.79 -6.23 -4.78
C GLY A 74 4.69 -5.65 -6.19
N ARG A 75 4.05 -6.34 -7.13
CA ARG A 75 3.95 -5.87 -8.53
C ARG A 75 3.05 -4.64 -8.66
N ARG A 76 1.86 -4.71 -8.10
CA ARG A 76 0.89 -3.60 -8.17
C ARG A 76 1.39 -2.40 -7.40
N SER A 77 2.00 -2.62 -6.23
CA SER A 77 2.52 -1.51 -5.43
C SER A 77 3.69 -0.81 -6.11
N THR A 78 4.52 -1.54 -6.84
CA THR A 78 5.57 -0.95 -7.66
C THR A 78 4.96 -0.06 -8.75
N ALA A 79 3.94 -0.55 -9.43
CA ALA A 79 3.25 0.22 -10.48
C ALA A 79 2.52 1.43 -9.90
N ALA A 80 1.87 1.27 -8.74
CA ALA A 80 1.16 2.36 -8.07
C ALA A 80 2.13 3.44 -7.63
N ALA A 81 3.25 3.07 -7.03
CA ALA A 81 4.28 4.03 -6.62
C ALA A 81 4.80 4.83 -7.83
N ALA A 82 5.07 4.13 -8.93
CA ALA A 82 5.53 4.78 -10.16
C ALA A 82 4.48 5.71 -10.77
N ALA A 83 3.20 5.45 -10.53
CA ALA A 83 2.11 6.27 -11.04
C ALA A 83 1.92 7.56 -10.22
N ILE A 84 2.46 7.63 -9.03
CA ILE A 84 2.33 8.81 -8.16
C ILE A 84 3.32 9.87 -8.65
N ASP A 85 2.78 10.95 -9.20
CA ASP A 85 3.55 11.99 -9.84
C ASP A 85 3.57 13.25 -8.98
N ASN A 86 4.17 13.12 -7.79
CA ASN A 86 4.23 14.23 -6.84
C ASN A 86 5.51 14.14 -6.02
N SER A 87 6.45 15.03 -6.30
CA SER A 87 7.78 15.03 -5.68
C SER A 87 7.78 15.31 -4.17
N VAL A 88 6.66 15.80 -3.62
CA VAL A 88 6.53 16.03 -2.19
C VAL A 88 6.26 14.73 -1.43
N LEU A 89 5.69 13.74 -2.10
CA LEU A 89 5.30 12.49 -1.44
C LEU A 89 6.48 11.54 -1.25
N LYS A 90 6.52 10.93 -0.08
CA LYS A 90 7.47 9.86 0.24
C LYS A 90 6.70 8.53 0.25
N ILE A 91 7.04 7.66 -0.67
CA ILE A 91 6.34 6.40 -0.87
C ILE A 91 7.26 5.25 -0.48
N ILE A 92 6.75 4.35 0.34
CA ILE A 92 7.43 3.11 0.69
C ILE A 92 6.73 1.98 -0.05
N ASN A 93 7.43 1.32 -0.95
CA ASN A 93 6.91 0.14 -1.63
C ASN A 93 7.25 -1.09 -0.78
N LEU A 94 6.24 -1.75 -0.22
CA LEU A 94 6.44 -2.94 0.62
C LEU A 94 6.54 -4.17 -0.30
N ASP A 95 7.77 -4.52 -0.65
CA ASP A 95 8.06 -5.63 -1.55
C ASP A 95 7.76 -6.97 -0.90
N GLY A 96 7.26 -7.90 -1.70
CA GLY A 96 6.78 -9.21 -1.22
C GLY A 96 5.29 -9.22 -0.92
N GLY A 97 4.75 -8.09 -0.52
CA GLY A 97 3.32 -7.88 -0.34
C GLY A 97 2.70 -8.76 0.75
N MET A 98 1.38 -8.85 0.71
CA MET A 98 0.62 -9.62 1.71
C MET A 98 0.98 -11.10 1.70
N SER A 99 1.30 -11.67 0.54
CA SER A 99 1.69 -13.08 0.45
C SER A 99 2.91 -13.38 1.31
N SER A 100 3.94 -12.55 1.19
CA SER A 100 5.16 -12.72 1.99
C SER A 100 4.91 -12.48 3.48
N LEU A 101 4.14 -11.45 3.79
CA LEU A 101 3.84 -11.09 5.17
C LEU A 101 3.09 -12.21 5.90
N ILE A 102 2.09 -12.78 5.24
CA ILE A 102 1.31 -13.89 5.80
C ILE A 102 2.20 -15.14 5.95
N GLU A 103 3.03 -15.40 4.97
CA GLU A 103 3.98 -16.53 5.01
C GLU A 103 4.95 -16.40 6.19
N GLN A 104 5.29 -15.17 6.58
CA GLN A 104 6.15 -14.91 7.74
C GLN A 104 5.42 -15.02 9.07
N GLY A 105 4.15 -15.37 9.06
CA GLY A 105 3.37 -15.61 10.29
C GLY A 105 2.55 -14.42 10.78
N TYR A 106 2.48 -13.33 10.01
CA TYR A 106 1.68 -12.18 10.43
C TYR A 106 0.19 -12.54 10.44
N LYS A 107 -0.49 -12.18 11.53
CA LYS A 107 -1.93 -12.40 11.66
C LYS A 107 -2.68 -11.16 11.20
N THR A 108 -3.38 -11.28 10.07
CA THR A 108 -4.16 -10.20 9.51
C THR A 108 -5.42 -9.92 10.33
N THR A 109 -5.96 -8.73 10.15
CA THR A 109 -7.27 -8.36 10.70
C THR A 109 -8.33 -8.66 9.64
N PRO A 110 -9.43 -9.34 9.97
CA PRO A 110 -10.49 -9.57 9.01
C PRO A 110 -11.02 -8.25 8.45
N TYR A 111 -11.24 -8.22 7.14
CA TYR A 111 -11.83 -7.07 6.49
C TYR A 111 -13.34 -7.19 6.52
N LYS A 112 -13.99 -6.19 7.07
CA LYS A 112 -15.45 -6.10 7.12
C LYS A 112 -15.92 -5.00 6.19
N LYS A 113 -16.81 -5.37 5.31
CA LYS A 113 -17.39 -4.44 4.38
C LYS A 113 -18.41 -3.54 5.06
#